data_cfe1ae3160d54f0e03fe10da23a8900a
#
_entry.id   cfe1ae3160d54f0e03fe10da23a8900a
#
_cell.length_a   1.000
_cell.length_b   1.000
_cell.length_c   1.000
_cell.angle_alpha   90.00
_cell.angle_beta   90.00
_cell.angle_gamma   90.00
#
_symmetry.space_group_name_H-M   'P 1'
#
loop_
_entity.id
_entity.type
_entity.pdbx_description
1 polymer ?
#
loop_
_entity_poly.entity_id
_entity_poly.type
_entity_poly.pdbx_seq_one_letter_code
_entity_poly.pdbx_strand_id
1 'polypeptide(L)'
;MKKITLIAFLFMGIYGFGNSVMYAQNNSSKATAADVINSDAIVDQQFLVLRKDIRSARKQTIAVNLTLTDDEAPKFWPVYEQYSEELEKITDIKLALIAEYAEEYGTLTDEEADSLVSRWLDTDSAVDQLRRKYVPILRKVLPAKKAATFFQLDRQLGMTVDIHLTSRLPLMQGQE
;
A
#
# COMPACT_ATOMS: atom_id res chain seq x y z
N MET A 1 19.63 15.36 -2.01
CA MET A 1 19.09 15.98 -0.78
C MET A 1 17.63 16.42 -0.88
N LYS A 2 16.99 16.45 -2.06
CA LYS A 2 15.54 16.71 -2.23
C LYS A 2 14.65 15.46 -2.08
N LYS A 3 15.23 14.28 -2.13
CA LYS A 3 14.52 12.98 -2.21
C LYS A 3 13.85 12.56 -0.88
N ILE A 4 14.49 12.77 0.26
CA ILE A 4 14.00 12.35 1.58
C ILE A 4 12.76 13.15 2.04
N THR A 5 12.65 14.40 1.60
CA THR A 5 11.55 15.29 1.99
C THR A 5 10.20 14.85 1.39
N LEU A 6 10.20 14.20 0.23
CA LEU A 6 8.97 13.79 -0.46
C LEU A 6 8.30 12.59 0.23
N ILE A 7 9.11 11.62 0.68
CA ILE A 7 8.60 10.42 1.39
C ILE A 7 8.03 10.83 2.77
N ALA A 8 8.68 11.75 3.47
CA ALA A 8 8.19 12.26 4.75
C ALA A 8 6.83 12.97 4.60
N PHE A 9 6.58 13.67 3.48
CA PHE A 9 5.28 14.31 3.21
C PHE A 9 4.16 13.29 2.90
N LEU A 10 4.48 12.12 2.35
CA LEU A 10 3.49 11.08 2.06
C LEU A 10 2.86 10.51 3.35
N PHE A 11 3.63 10.46 4.45
CA PHE A 11 3.21 9.88 5.72
C PHE A 11 2.56 10.88 6.69
N MET A 12 2.80 12.18 6.53
CA MET A 12 2.36 13.20 7.49
C MET A 12 0.85 13.55 7.39
N GLY A 13 0.14 12.98 6.43
CA GLY A 13 -1.28 13.26 6.18
C GLY A 13 -2.28 12.35 6.90
N ILE A 14 -1.83 11.39 7.72
CA ILE A 14 -2.71 10.44 8.42
C ILE A 14 -3.18 10.97 9.79
N TYR A 15 -2.40 11.88 10.41
CA TYR A 15 -2.77 12.49 11.68
C TYR A 15 -3.09 13.96 11.47
N GLY A 16 -4.37 14.26 11.34
CA GLY A 16 -4.89 15.62 11.25
C GLY A 16 -4.85 16.36 12.58
N PHE A 17 -4.70 17.68 12.46
CA PHE A 17 -4.85 18.75 13.44
C PHE A 17 -3.65 19.09 14.34
N GLY A 18 -3.04 20.22 13.98
CA GLY A 18 -2.14 20.97 14.85
C GLY A 18 -1.29 21.96 14.06
N ASN A 19 -1.80 23.19 13.85
CA ASN A 19 -1.03 24.30 13.28
C ASN A 19 0.24 24.58 14.09
N SER A 20 1.39 24.53 13.45
CA SER A 20 2.52 25.41 13.77
C SER A 20 3.50 25.36 12.58
N VAL A 21 3.47 26.40 11.76
CA VAL A 21 4.50 26.63 10.74
C VAL A 21 5.72 27.22 11.45
N MET A 22 6.75 26.41 11.67
CA MET A 22 8.07 26.89 12.01
C MET A 22 8.96 26.87 10.76
N TYR A 23 9.37 28.05 10.31
CA TYR A 23 10.44 28.21 9.33
C TYR A 23 11.76 27.77 9.97
N ALA A 24 12.28 26.61 9.56
CA ALA A 24 13.63 26.20 9.93
C ALA A 24 14.63 26.74 8.93
N GLN A 25 15.56 27.51 9.42
CA GLN A 25 16.71 28.09 8.72
C GLN A 25 17.63 27.02 8.18
N ASN A 26 18.03 27.22 6.93
CA ASN A 26 18.91 26.36 6.13
C ASN A 26 20.33 26.33 6.71
N ASN A 27 20.71 25.24 7.38
CA ASN A 27 22.09 24.90 7.67
C ASN A 27 22.48 23.68 6.82
N SER A 28 23.24 23.91 5.76
CA SER A 28 23.86 22.87 4.94
C SER A 28 24.97 22.15 5.72
N SER A 29 24.59 21.24 6.60
CA SER A 29 25.54 20.23 7.11
C SER A 29 25.53 19.03 6.16
N LYS A 30 26.73 18.59 5.72
CA LYS A 30 26.90 17.34 4.96
C LYS A 30 26.32 16.20 5.80
N ALA A 31 25.29 15.52 5.28
CA ALA A 31 24.76 14.32 5.90
C ALA A 31 25.89 13.28 6.03
N THR A 32 26.03 12.71 7.21
CA THR A 32 27.01 11.65 7.46
C THR A 32 26.45 10.29 7.03
N ALA A 33 27.31 9.29 6.86
CA ALA A 33 26.87 7.93 6.56
C ALA A 33 25.91 7.38 7.64
N ALA A 34 26.03 7.83 8.90
CA ALA A 34 25.13 7.51 9.98
C ALA A 34 23.74 8.14 9.80
N ASP A 35 23.66 9.36 9.23
CA ASP A 35 22.38 10.02 8.95
C ASP A 35 21.62 9.34 7.81
N VAL A 36 22.34 8.80 6.82
CA VAL A 36 21.77 8.01 5.71
C VAL A 36 21.21 6.68 6.22
N ILE A 37 22.00 5.93 7.01
CA ILE A 37 21.57 4.65 7.60
C ILE A 37 20.34 4.86 8.50
N ASN A 38 20.31 5.95 9.26
CA ASN A 38 19.18 6.26 10.12
C ASN A 38 17.92 6.66 9.32
N SER A 39 18.07 7.31 8.16
CA SER A 39 16.95 7.66 7.28
C SER A 39 16.29 6.42 6.67
N ASP A 40 17.09 5.45 6.21
CA ASP A 40 16.59 4.19 5.63
C ASP A 40 15.85 3.37 6.68
N ALA A 41 16.39 3.26 7.90
CA ALA A 41 15.73 2.58 9.01
C ALA A 41 14.40 3.25 9.41
N ILE A 42 14.31 4.58 9.35
CA ILE A 42 13.07 5.32 9.62
C ILE A 42 12.03 5.06 8.52
N VAL A 43 12.45 5.04 7.26
CA VAL A 43 11.57 4.73 6.12
C VAL A 43 11.03 3.31 6.25
N ASP A 44 11.88 2.32 6.52
CA ASP A 44 11.46 0.94 6.75
C ASP A 44 10.46 0.82 7.90
N GLN A 45 10.71 1.52 9.01
CA GLN A 45 9.80 1.53 10.16
C GLN A 45 8.43 2.14 9.81
N GLN A 46 8.39 3.20 9.02
CA GLN A 46 7.15 3.83 8.56
C GLN A 46 6.36 2.90 7.63
N PHE A 47 7.04 2.18 6.73
CA PHE A 47 6.40 1.17 5.88
C PHE A 47 5.81 0.02 6.70
N LEU A 48 6.51 -0.45 7.74
CA LEU A 48 5.99 -1.50 8.62
C LEU A 48 4.70 -1.07 9.35
N VAL A 49 4.66 0.18 9.84
CA VAL A 49 3.46 0.74 10.49
C VAL A 49 2.31 0.83 9.48
N LEU A 50 2.56 1.37 8.30
CA LEU A 50 1.55 1.50 7.25
C LEU A 50 0.96 0.15 6.83
N ARG A 51 1.78 -0.88 6.65
CA ARG A 51 1.33 -2.25 6.35
C ARG A 51 0.39 -2.77 7.43
N LYS A 52 0.79 -2.62 8.69
CA LYS A 52 -0.01 -3.06 9.84
C LYS A 52 -1.36 -2.34 9.90
N ASP A 53 -1.37 -1.03 9.67
CA ASP A 53 -2.58 -0.23 9.69
C ASP A 53 -3.53 -0.60 8.55
N ILE A 54 -3.02 -0.79 7.33
CA ILE A 54 -3.80 -1.26 6.18
C ILE A 54 -4.42 -2.64 6.46
N ARG A 55 -3.63 -3.60 6.97
CA ARG A 55 -4.11 -4.94 7.30
C ARG A 55 -5.19 -4.91 8.36
N SER A 56 -4.97 -4.13 9.44
CA SER A 56 -5.93 -3.97 10.53
C SER A 56 -7.23 -3.34 10.05
N ALA A 57 -7.15 -2.24 9.29
CA ALA A 57 -8.33 -1.56 8.73
C ALA A 57 -9.13 -2.47 7.79
N ARG A 58 -8.45 -3.26 6.92
CA ARG A 58 -9.11 -4.26 6.07
C ARG A 58 -9.87 -5.29 6.89
N LYS A 59 -9.22 -5.92 7.88
CA LYS A 59 -9.85 -6.93 8.74
C LYS A 59 -11.05 -6.38 9.47
N GLN A 60 -10.95 -5.18 10.06
CA GLN A 60 -12.06 -4.52 10.74
C GLN A 60 -13.22 -4.23 9.79
N THR A 61 -12.95 -3.69 8.61
CA THR A 61 -13.98 -3.38 7.62
C THR A 61 -14.71 -4.65 7.16
N ILE A 62 -13.99 -5.75 6.91
CA ILE A 62 -14.60 -7.04 6.58
C ILE A 62 -15.45 -7.55 7.75
N ALA A 63 -14.94 -7.50 8.98
CA ALA A 63 -15.66 -7.97 10.16
C ALA A 63 -16.97 -7.23 10.41
N VAL A 64 -17.00 -5.93 10.13
CA VAL A 64 -18.22 -5.10 10.34
C VAL A 64 -19.23 -5.30 9.22
N ASN A 65 -18.79 -5.47 7.97
CA ASN A 65 -19.67 -5.46 6.80
C ASN A 65 -20.05 -6.84 6.27
N LEU A 66 -19.30 -7.90 6.64
CA LEU A 66 -19.59 -9.27 6.27
C LEU A 66 -20.27 -9.99 7.44
N THR A 67 -21.59 -10.02 7.44
CA THR A 67 -22.36 -10.72 8.50
C THR A 67 -22.17 -12.22 8.37
N LEU A 68 -21.36 -12.79 9.26
CA LEU A 68 -21.10 -14.23 9.37
C LEU A 68 -21.97 -14.84 10.48
N THR A 69 -22.43 -16.08 10.27
CA THR A 69 -23.05 -16.87 11.33
C THR A 69 -21.97 -17.50 12.22
N ASP A 70 -22.37 -18.03 13.38
CA ASP A 70 -21.47 -18.72 14.30
C ASP A 70 -20.80 -19.95 13.65
N ASP A 71 -21.46 -20.60 12.67
CA ASP A 71 -20.91 -21.72 11.91
C ASP A 71 -19.97 -21.30 10.78
N GLU A 72 -20.15 -20.10 10.22
CA GLU A 72 -19.34 -19.58 9.10
C GLU A 72 -18.05 -18.94 9.58
N ALA A 73 -18.10 -18.19 10.67
CA ALA A 73 -16.96 -17.41 11.17
C ALA A 73 -15.72 -18.28 11.45
N PRO A 74 -15.80 -19.43 12.13
CA PRO A 74 -14.64 -20.29 12.39
C PRO A 74 -14.01 -20.87 11.10
N LYS A 75 -14.79 -21.00 10.02
CA LYS A 75 -14.33 -21.52 8.73
C LYS A 75 -13.76 -20.40 7.84
N PHE A 76 -14.36 -19.21 7.91
CA PHE A 76 -13.98 -18.06 7.09
C PHE A 76 -12.66 -17.44 7.52
N TRP A 77 -12.48 -17.15 8.80
CA TRP A 77 -11.32 -16.40 9.27
C TRP A 77 -9.97 -17.05 8.96
N PRO A 78 -9.78 -18.37 9.07
CA PRO A 78 -8.52 -19.01 8.65
C PRO A 78 -8.23 -18.83 7.14
N VAL A 79 -9.27 -18.90 6.31
CA VAL A 79 -9.12 -18.66 4.84
C VAL A 79 -8.80 -17.19 4.56
N TYR A 80 -9.45 -16.27 5.28
CA TYR A 80 -9.17 -14.84 5.18
C TYR A 80 -7.72 -14.51 5.56
N GLU A 81 -7.20 -15.08 6.64
CA GLU A 81 -5.80 -14.84 7.06
C GLU A 81 -4.82 -15.30 5.97
N GLN A 82 -5.01 -16.48 5.39
CA GLN A 82 -4.19 -16.94 4.26
C GLN A 82 -4.28 -16.01 3.05
N TYR A 83 -5.48 -15.57 2.69
CA TYR A 83 -5.69 -14.59 1.64
C TYR A 83 -4.96 -13.27 1.94
N SER A 84 -5.10 -12.78 3.15
CA SER A 84 -4.49 -11.52 3.60
C SER A 84 -2.97 -11.56 3.58
N GLU A 85 -2.35 -12.69 3.96
CA GLU A 85 -0.90 -12.89 3.91
C GLU A 85 -0.36 -12.93 2.47
N GLU A 86 -1.09 -13.56 1.55
CA GLU A 86 -0.70 -13.55 0.13
C GLU A 86 -0.89 -12.15 -0.50
N LEU A 87 -1.96 -11.44 -0.13
CA LEU A 87 -2.20 -10.07 -0.58
C LEU A 87 -1.15 -9.10 -0.06
N GLU A 88 -0.69 -9.28 1.18
CA GLU A 88 0.36 -8.46 1.79
C GLU A 88 1.66 -8.51 0.97
N LYS A 89 2.07 -9.69 0.52
CA LYS A 89 3.26 -9.85 -0.33
C LYS A 89 3.16 -9.07 -1.64
N ILE A 90 1.98 -9.03 -2.26
CA ILE A 90 1.75 -8.25 -3.48
C ILE A 90 1.75 -6.75 -3.16
N THR A 91 1.14 -6.37 -2.05
CA THR A 91 1.11 -4.98 -1.58
C THR A 91 2.51 -4.46 -1.26
N ASP A 92 3.39 -5.30 -0.73
CA ASP A 92 4.79 -4.95 -0.46
C ASP A 92 5.55 -4.60 -1.75
N ILE A 93 5.33 -5.36 -2.82
CA ILE A 93 5.91 -5.04 -4.13
C ILE A 93 5.38 -3.69 -4.64
N LYS A 94 4.07 -3.45 -4.52
CA LYS A 94 3.46 -2.17 -4.92
C LYS A 94 4.03 -1.00 -4.11
N LEU A 95 4.20 -1.14 -2.81
CA LEU A 95 4.81 -0.11 -1.96
C LEU A 95 6.26 0.18 -2.34
N ALA A 96 7.04 -0.85 -2.67
CA ALA A 96 8.42 -0.69 -3.14
C ALA A 96 8.47 0.07 -4.48
N LEU A 97 7.56 -0.25 -5.44
CA LEU A 97 7.45 0.48 -6.70
C LEU A 97 7.07 1.96 -6.51
N ILE A 98 6.17 2.24 -5.57
CA ILE A 98 5.79 3.61 -5.22
C ILE A 98 6.97 4.38 -4.63
N ALA A 99 7.75 3.75 -3.75
CA ALA A 99 8.93 4.37 -3.17
C ALA A 99 10.00 4.66 -4.23
N GLU A 100 10.31 3.67 -5.09
CA GLU A 100 11.22 3.83 -6.23
C GLU A 100 10.79 4.99 -7.13
N TYR A 101 9.52 5.03 -7.52
CA TYR A 101 8.99 6.13 -8.32
C TYR A 101 9.10 7.49 -7.62
N ALA A 102 8.76 7.56 -6.34
CA ALA A 102 8.83 8.82 -5.58
C ALA A 102 10.26 9.36 -5.46
N GLU A 103 11.27 8.48 -5.49
CA GLU A 103 12.68 8.88 -5.46
C GLU A 103 13.18 9.32 -6.83
N GLU A 104 12.74 8.69 -7.91
CA GLU A 104 13.37 8.78 -9.22
C GLU A 104 12.54 9.52 -10.28
N TYR A 105 11.28 9.88 -9.99
CA TYR A 105 10.33 10.43 -10.99
C TYR A 105 10.87 11.60 -11.85
N GLY A 106 11.83 12.38 -11.35
CA GLY A 106 12.44 13.51 -12.07
C GLY A 106 13.69 13.16 -12.88
N THR A 107 14.14 11.90 -12.84
CA THR A 107 15.39 11.44 -13.48
C THR A 107 15.22 10.13 -14.25
N LEU A 108 14.00 9.55 -14.27
CA LEU A 108 13.71 8.31 -14.98
C LEU A 108 13.99 8.44 -16.47
N THR A 109 14.69 7.47 -17.03
CA THR A 109 14.80 7.27 -18.48
C THR A 109 13.52 6.65 -19.03
N ASP A 110 13.33 6.66 -20.35
CA ASP A 110 12.18 6.01 -21.00
C ASP A 110 12.12 4.51 -20.71
N GLU A 111 13.29 3.84 -20.70
CA GLU A 111 13.38 2.40 -20.39
C GLU A 111 13.02 2.09 -18.94
N GLU A 112 13.41 2.93 -17.99
CA GLU A 112 13.06 2.80 -16.57
C GLU A 112 11.56 3.06 -16.36
N ALA A 113 11.00 4.05 -17.05
CA ALA A 113 9.57 4.34 -17.02
C ALA A 113 8.74 3.16 -17.57
N ASP A 114 9.13 2.58 -18.71
CA ASP A 114 8.48 1.38 -19.27
C ASP A 114 8.56 0.18 -18.32
N SER A 115 9.73 -0.05 -17.72
CA SER A 115 9.93 -1.11 -16.72
C SER A 115 9.02 -0.90 -15.51
N LEU A 116 8.91 0.33 -15.00
CA LEU A 116 8.06 0.66 -13.86
C LEU A 116 6.59 0.40 -14.17
N VAL A 117 6.09 0.84 -15.32
CA VAL A 117 4.72 0.59 -15.77
C VAL A 117 4.44 -0.90 -15.89
N SER A 118 5.34 -1.66 -16.50
CA SER A 118 5.19 -3.12 -16.64
C SER A 118 5.06 -3.80 -15.27
N ARG A 119 5.96 -3.50 -14.34
CA ARG A 119 5.94 -4.05 -12.98
C ARG A 119 4.69 -3.63 -12.20
N TRP A 120 4.19 -2.41 -12.42
CA TRP A 120 2.93 -1.96 -11.83
C TRP A 120 1.74 -2.79 -12.31
N LEU A 121 1.62 -2.98 -13.62
CA LEU A 121 0.57 -3.81 -14.22
C LEU A 121 0.66 -5.28 -13.78
N ASP A 122 1.86 -5.79 -13.56
CA ASP A 122 2.08 -7.14 -13.02
C ASP A 122 1.54 -7.26 -11.58
N THR A 123 1.71 -6.23 -10.74
CA THR A 123 1.14 -6.25 -9.38
C THR A 123 -0.38 -6.21 -9.41
N ASP A 124 -0.99 -5.43 -10.29
CA ASP A 124 -2.45 -5.38 -10.45
C ASP A 124 -3.00 -6.72 -10.95
N SER A 125 -2.30 -7.34 -11.93
CA SER A 125 -2.61 -8.69 -12.42
C SER A 125 -2.49 -9.73 -11.30
N ALA A 126 -1.46 -9.66 -10.46
CA ALA A 126 -1.26 -10.58 -9.33
C ALA A 126 -2.40 -10.50 -8.31
N VAL A 127 -2.93 -9.29 -8.02
CA VAL A 127 -4.10 -9.12 -7.15
C VAL A 127 -5.34 -9.80 -7.77
N ASP A 128 -5.58 -9.64 -9.06
CA ASP A 128 -6.71 -10.28 -9.74
C ASP A 128 -6.57 -11.81 -9.79
N GLN A 129 -5.36 -12.33 -10.00
CA GLN A 129 -5.08 -13.76 -9.95
C GLN A 129 -5.30 -14.33 -8.54
N LEU A 130 -4.88 -13.60 -7.50
CA LEU A 130 -5.12 -13.97 -6.11
C LEU A 130 -6.63 -14.05 -5.83
N ARG A 131 -7.41 -13.06 -6.23
CA ARG A 131 -8.87 -13.08 -6.10
C ARG A 131 -9.48 -14.31 -6.78
N ARG A 132 -9.10 -14.59 -8.03
CA ARG A 132 -9.57 -15.77 -8.79
C ARG A 132 -9.23 -17.08 -8.08
N LYS A 133 -8.02 -17.21 -7.54
CA LYS A 133 -7.60 -18.38 -6.74
C LYS A 133 -8.52 -18.59 -5.54
N TYR A 134 -8.91 -17.51 -4.83
CA TYR A 134 -9.68 -17.63 -3.61
C TYR A 134 -11.21 -17.71 -3.80
N VAL A 135 -11.74 -17.40 -4.99
CA VAL A 135 -13.18 -17.57 -5.28
C VAL A 135 -13.66 -18.99 -4.95
N PRO A 136 -13.08 -20.07 -5.49
CA PRO A 136 -13.55 -21.44 -5.18
C PRO A 136 -13.26 -21.84 -3.73
N ILE A 137 -12.22 -21.31 -3.09
CA ILE A 137 -11.88 -21.62 -1.69
C ILE A 137 -12.93 -21.01 -0.77
N LEU A 138 -13.25 -19.73 -0.92
CA LEU A 138 -14.27 -19.05 -0.13
C LEU A 138 -15.68 -19.60 -0.37
N ARG A 139 -15.99 -20.09 -1.58
CA ARG A 139 -17.25 -20.75 -1.90
C ARG A 139 -17.45 -22.07 -1.16
N LYS A 140 -16.39 -22.69 -0.63
CA LYS A 140 -16.50 -23.89 0.22
C LYS A 140 -16.90 -23.58 1.66
N VAL A 141 -16.65 -22.36 2.12
CA VAL A 141 -16.88 -21.93 3.51
C VAL A 141 -17.98 -20.89 3.65
N LEU A 142 -18.40 -20.25 2.54
CA LEU A 142 -19.44 -19.23 2.53
C LEU A 142 -20.47 -19.51 1.42
N PRO A 143 -21.76 -19.12 1.65
CA PRO A 143 -22.74 -19.01 0.58
C PRO A 143 -22.27 -18.06 -0.52
N ALA A 144 -22.70 -18.30 -1.77
CA ALA A 144 -22.26 -17.54 -2.93
C ALA A 144 -22.41 -16.02 -2.78
N LYS A 145 -23.53 -15.54 -2.23
CA LYS A 145 -23.78 -14.12 -2.01
C LYS A 145 -22.79 -13.51 -1.03
N LYS A 146 -22.47 -14.20 0.10
CA LYS A 146 -21.50 -13.72 1.09
C LYS A 146 -20.08 -13.71 0.53
N ALA A 147 -19.69 -14.75 -0.24
CA ALA A 147 -18.41 -14.73 -0.96
C ALA A 147 -18.32 -13.56 -1.94
N ALA A 148 -19.40 -13.25 -2.68
CA ALA A 148 -19.44 -12.09 -3.56
C ALA A 148 -19.32 -10.78 -2.78
N THR A 149 -20.03 -10.64 -1.64
CA THR A 149 -19.92 -9.48 -0.75
C THR A 149 -18.47 -9.29 -0.26
N PHE A 150 -17.79 -10.38 0.13
CA PHE A 150 -16.39 -10.30 0.50
C PHE A 150 -15.52 -9.69 -0.61
N PHE A 151 -15.63 -10.18 -1.85
CA PHE A 151 -14.83 -9.65 -2.97
C PHE A 151 -15.21 -8.22 -3.37
N GLN A 152 -16.48 -7.81 -3.19
CA GLN A 152 -16.87 -6.42 -3.37
C GLN A 152 -16.20 -5.50 -2.33
N LEU A 153 -16.19 -5.90 -1.06
CA LEU A 153 -15.52 -5.17 0.01
C LEU A 153 -14.01 -5.12 -0.22
N ASP A 154 -13.39 -6.26 -0.54
CA ASP A 154 -11.96 -6.34 -0.84
C ASP A 154 -11.56 -5.42 -2.00
N ARG A 155 -12.36 -5.39 -3.08
CA ARG A 155 -12.11 -4.49 -4.21
C ARG A 155 -12.23 -3.01 -3.81
N GLN A 156 -13.26 -2.64 -3.04
CA GLN A 156 -13.43 -1.26 -2.56
C GLN A 156 -12.26 -0.82 -1.67
N LEU A 157 -11.83 -1.70 -0.76
CA LEU A 157 -10.67 -1.45 0.10
C LEU A 157 -9.39 -1.32 -0.71
N GLY A 158 -9.18 -2.16 -1.73
CA GLY A 158 -8.05 -2.06 -2.65
C GLY A 158 -8.01 -0.70 -3.33
N MET A 159 -9.12 -0.26 -3.94
CA MET A 159 -9.20 1.06 -4.59
C MET A 159 -8.94 2.21 -3.61
N THR A 160 -9.45 2.13 -2.38
CA THR A 160 -9.22 3.16 -1.35
C THR A 160 -7.74 3.26 -0.99
N VAL A 161 -7.07 2.12 -0.81
CA VAL A 161 -5.62 2.07 -0.54
C VAL A 161 -4.83 2.63 -1.72
N ASP A 162 -5.15 2.22 -2.95
CA ASP A 162 -4.47 2.68 -4.16
C ASP A 162 -4.59 4.20 -4.32
N ILE A 163 -5.78 4.76 -4.17
CA ILE A 163 -6.00 6.22 -4.21
C ILE A 163 -5.16 6.91 -3.13
N HIS A 164 -5.18 6.38 -1.90
CA HIS A 164 -4.44 6.99 -0.79
C HIS A 164 -2.92 7.01 -1.04
N LEU A 165 -2.39 5.94 -1.61
CA LEU A 165 -0.97 5.80 -1.89
C LEU A 165 -0.52 6.64 -3.09
N THR A 166 -1.36 6.74 -4.14
CA THR A 166 -0.96 7.33 -5.42
C THR A 166 -1.37 8.78 -5.61
N SER A 167 -2.38 9.27 -4.87
CA SER A 167 -2.94 10.63 -5.06
C SER A 167 -1.96 11.77 -4.86
N ARG A 168 -0.83 11.54 -4.22
CA ARG A 168 0.22 12.54 -3.95
C ARG A 168 1.45 12.37 -4.83
N LEU A 169 1.50 11.33 -5.65
CA LEU A 169 2.62 11.11 -6.57
C LEU A 169 2.52 12.13 -7.72
N PRO A 170 3.63 12.77 -8.09
CA PRO A 170 3.67 13.62 -9.28
C PRO A 170 3.47 12.75 -10.53
N LEU A 171 2.92 13.35 -11.58
CA LEU A 171 2.88 12.69 -12.89
C LEU A 171 4.26 12.73 -13.54
N MET A 172 4.60 11.68 -14.29
CA MET A 172 5.77 11.71 -15.18
C MET A 172 5.58 12.82 -16.20
N GLN A 173 6.58 13.70 -16.29
CA GLN A 173 6.59 14.76 -17.30
C GLN A 173 7.64 14.38 -18.34
N GLY A 174 7.24 14.33 -19.62
CA GLY A 174 8.21 14.21 -20.71
C GLY A 174 9.21 15.37 -20.65
N GLN A 175 10.49 15.07 -20.76
CA GLN A 175 11.50 16.11 -20.97
C GLN A 175 11.34 16.59 -22.41
N GLU A 176 10.91 17.85 -22.59
CA GLU A 176 10.96 18.55 -23.88
C GLU A 176 12.39 18.92 -24.28
#